data_9816d11ddfa329e22ca224df8f6d130f
#
_entry.id   9816d11ddfa329e22ca224df8f6d130f
#
_cell.length_a   1.000
_cell.length_b   1.000
_cell.length_c   1.000
_cell.angle_alpha   90.00
_cell.angle_beta   90.00
_cell.angle_gamma   90.00
#
_symmetry.space_group_name_H-M   'P 1'
#
loop_
_entity.id
_entity.type
_entity.pdbx_description
1 polymer ?
#
loop_
_entity_poly.entity_id
_entity_poly.type
_entity_poly.pdbx_seq_one_letter_code
_entity_poly.pdbx_strand_id
1 'polypeptide(L)'
;MNKIYKAFPGGKHKVLTFSYDDGKLEDRRLVEIFNKNGLRGTFNLNTGIDQPDIRIPKDEWKDLYAGHEVAVHTCTHPTIARCPDNEIVYEILNNRMELEKTMG
;
A
#
# COMPACT_ATOMS: atom_id res chain seq x y z
N MET A 1 -26.22 -19.08 23.81
CA MET A 1 -26.32 -18.27 22.57
C MET A 1 -24.99 -17.52 22.35
N ASN A 2 -24.36 -17.70 21.23
CA ASN A 2 -23.14 -16.95 20.91
C ASN A 2 -23.49 -15.50 20.59
N LYS A 3 -22.94 -14.56 21.34
CA LYS A 3 -23.13 -13.14 21.09
C LYS A 3 -22.13 -12.68 20.03
N ILE A 4 -22.62 -12.09 18.96
CA ILE A 4 -21.78 -11.44 17.93
C ILE A 4 -21.62 -9.98 18.32
N TYR A 5 -20.38 -9.57 18.58
CA TYR A 5 -20.04 -8.18 18.86
C TYR A 5 -19.53 -7.53 17.57
N LYS A 6 -20.12 -6.40 17.18
CA LYS A 6 -19.64 -5.57 16.07
C LYS A 6 -18.87 -4.38 16.64
N ALA A 7 -17.56 -4.52 16.72
CA ALA A 7 -16.68 -3.44 17.16
C ALA A 7 -15.28 -3.59 16.52
N PHE A 8 -14.55 -2.50 16.40
CA PHE A 8 -13.14 -2.52 16.03
C PHE A 8 -12.27 -3.00 17.20
N PRO A 9 -10.99 -3.34 16.95
CA PRO A 9 -10.08 -3.76 18.02
C PRO A 9 -10.10 -2.81 19.23
N GLY A 10 -10.11 -3.38 20.44
CA GLY A 10 -10.25 -2.60 21.68
C GLY A 10 -11.68 -2.15 21.99
N GLY A 11 -12.71 -2.70 21.33
CA GLY A 11 -14.12 -2.37 21.58
C GLY A 11 -14.55 -1.02 21.03
N LYS A 12 -13.78 -0.41 20.14
CA LYS A 12 -14.06 0.91 19.57
C LYS A 12 -15.19 0.84 18.54
N HIS A 13 -16.03 1.87 18.49
CA HIS A 13 -17.16 1.97 17.57
C HIS A 13 -16.86 2.76 16.30
N LYS A 14 -15.74 3.50 16.28
CA LYS A 14 -15.27 4.30 15.14
C LYS A 14 -13.77 4.08 14.94
N VAL A 15 -13.36 4.08 13.68
CA VAL A 15 -11.96 4.03 13.27
C VAL A 15 -11.76 4.95 12.07
N LEU A 16 -10.60 5.58 12.00
CA LEU A 16 -10.15 6.32 10.83
C LEU A 16 -8.97 5.57 10.22
N THR A 17 -9.02 5.34 8.91
CA THR A 17 -7.94 4.72 8.13
C THR A 17 -7.48 5.69 7.05
N PHE A 18 -6.20 5.58 6.70
CA PHE A 18 -5.58 6.35 5.63
C PHE A 18 -5.03 5.36 4.60
N SER A 19 -5.39 5.53 3.34
CA SER A 19 -4.92 4.70 2.24
C SER A 19 -4.54 5.57 1.05
N TYR A 20 -3.32 5.40 0.55
CA TYR A 20 -2.75 6.20 -0.53
C TYR A 20 -2.16 5.29 -1.60
N ASP A 21 -2.25 5.73 -2.84
CA ASP A 21 -1.91 4.93 -4.02
C ASP A 21 -0.66 5.47 -4.73
N ASP A 22 -0.05 4.60 -5.51
CA ASP A 22 0.97 4.90 -6.52
C ASP A 22 2.40 5.20 -6.03
N GLY A 23 2.64 5.37 -4.76
CA GLY A 23 3.98 5.69 -4.25
C GLY A 23 4.54 7.00 -4.82
N LYS A 24 3.76 8.08 -4.75
CA LYS A 24 4.16 9.40 -5.26
C LYS A 24 5.24 10.05 -4.40
N LEU A 25 5.98 11.00 -4.96
CA LEU A 25 7.05 11.72 -4.22
C LEU A 25 6.52 12.45 -2.98
N GLU A 26 5.25 12.87 -2.99
CA GLU A 26 4.57 13.50 -1.87
C GLU A 26 4.45 12.60 -0.64
N ASP A 27 4.59 11.29 -0.81
CA ASP A 27 4.56 10.34 0.30
C ASP A 27 5.68 10.61 1.32
N ARG A 28 6.83 11.14 0.90
CA ARG A 28 7.91 11.53 1.82
C ARG A 28 7.40 12.50 2.88
N ARG A 29 6.67 13.55 2.45
CA ARG A 29 6.09 14.53 3.37
C ARG A 29 4.94 13.94 4.18
N LEU A 30 4.11 13.12 3.55
CA LEU A 30 2.97 12.50 4.19
C LEU A 30 3.41 11.55 5.31
N VAL A 31 4.39 10.70 5.05
CA VAL A 31 4.99 9.80 6.04
C VAL A 31 5.62 10.57 7.20
N GLU A 32 6.33 11.67 6.92
CA GLU A 32 6.88 12.54 7.96
C GLU A 32 5.79 13.08 8.89
N ILE A 33 4.68 13.57 8.32
CA ILE A 33 3.53 14.07 9.08
C ILE A 33 2.90 12.96 9.90
N PHE A 34 2.72 11.77 9.33
CA PHE A 34 2.15 10.62 10.04
C PHE A 34 3.02 10.21 11.20
N ASN A 35 4.32 10.04 10.98
CA ASN A 35 5.27 9.64 12.02
C ASN A 35 5.30 10.66 13.16
N LYS A 36 5.32 11.96 12.85
CA LYS A 36 5.32 13.03 13.84
C LYS A 36 4.07 13.03 14.72
N ASN A 37 2.93 12.60 14.18
CA ASN A 37 1.65 12.59 14.88
C ASN A 37 1.23 11.20 15.39
N GLY A 38 2.09 10.20 15.31
CA GLY A 38 1.78 8.83 15.73
C GLY A 38 0.68 8.16 14.90
N LEU A 39 0.51 8.58 13.65
CA LEU A 39 -0.47 8.03 12.71
C LEU A 39 0.17 6.95 11.85
N ARG A 40 -0.67 6.04 11.35
CA ARG A 40 -0.26 5.02 10.39
C ARG A 40 -1.17 5.05 9.19
N GLY A 41 -0.60 4.76 8.01
CA GLY A 41 -1.33 4.65 6.75
C GLY A 41 -1.00 3.37 6.01
N THR A 42 -1.80 3.06 5.02
CA THR A 42 -1.56 2.02 4.02
C THR A 42 -1.10 2.69 2.73
N PHE A 43 0.01 2.22 2.17
CA PHE A 43 0.55 2.69 0.91
C PHE A 43 0.49 1.58 -0.12
N ASN A 44 -0.31 1.79 -1.17
CA ASN A 44 -0.57 0.82 -2.21
C ASN A 44 0.39 1.06 -3.38
N LEU A 45 1.37 0.17 -3.60
CA LEU A 45 2.50 0.43 -4.48
C LEU A 45 2.47 -0.42 -5.77
N ASN A 46 2.82 0.21 -6.89
CA ASN A 46 3.01 -0.44 -8.17
C ASN A 46 4.48 -0.83 -8.36
N THR A 47 4.77 -2.11 -8.60
CA THR A 47 6.16 -2.58 -8.69
C THR A 47 6.76 -2.53 -10.10
N GLY A 48 5.94 -2.39 -11.13
CA GLY A 48 6.37 -2.37 -12.54
C GLY A 48 6.49 -0.98 -13.17
N ILE A 49 6.33 0.10 -12.38
CA ILE A 49 6.41 1.47 -12.88
C ILE A 49 7.67 2.14 -12.33
N ASP A 50 8.58 2.48 -13.22
CA ASP A 50 9.80 3.23 -12.90
C ASP A 50 9.69 4.67 -13.46
N GLN A 51 9.36 5.60 -12.57
CA GLN A 51 9.18 7.02 -12.90
C GLN A 51 9.75 7.88 -11.76
N PRO A 52 11.08 7.96 -11.60
CA PRO A 52 11.72 8.59 -10.45
C PRO A 52 11.42 10.09 -10.32
N ASP A 53 10.98 10.76 -11.39
CA ASP A 53 10.60 12.17 -11.35
C ASP A 53 9.26 12.43 -10.63
N ILE A 54 8.43 11.41 -10.44
CA ILE A 54 7.10 11.55 -9.84
C ILE A 54 6.77 10.45 -8.81
N ARG A 55 7.61 9.42 -8.70
CA ARG A 55 7.40 8.28 -7.78
C ARG A 55 8.62 8.04 -6.92
N ILE A 56 8.40 7.51 -5.74
CA ILE A 56 9.47 7.09 -4.83
C ILE A 56 10.23 5.92 -5.47
N PRO A 57 11.57 6.00 -5.60
CA PRO A 57 12.40 4.89 -6.04
C PRO A 57 12.26 3.66 -5.11
N LYS A 58 12.33 2.46 -5.69
CA LYS A 58 12.13 1.20 -4.94
C LYS A 58 13.12 0.99 -3.80
N ASP A 59 14.34 1.45 -3.96
CA ASP A 59 15.39 1.34 -2.95
C ASP A 59 15.12 2.18 -1.69
N GLU A 60 14.26 3.20 -1.79
CA GLU A 60 13.79 3.99 -0.64
C GLU A 60 12.61 3.36 0.10
N TRP A 61 11.84 2.45 -0.52
CA TRP A 61 10.55 1.98 0.01
C TRP A 61 10.64 1.39 1.41
N LYS A 62 11.62 0.52 1.63
CA LYS A 62 11.77 -0.19 2.90
C LYS A 62 11.96 0.78 4.08
N ASP A 63 12.78 1.80 3.88
CA ASP A 63 13.08 2.78 4.93
C ASP A 63 11.96 3.81 5.05
N LEU A 64 11.45 4.33 3.92
CA LEU A 64 10.40 5.34 3.92
C LEU A 64 9.12 4.84 4.57
N TYR A 65 8.63 3.66 4.15
CA TYR A 65 7.36 3.14 4.65
C TYR A 65 7.48 2.30 5.93
N ALA A 66 8.64 2.30 6.58
CA ALA A 66 8.84 1.60 7.85
C ALA A 66 7.80 2.00 8.90
N GLY A 67 7.09 1.02 9.47
CA GLY A 67 6.03 1.26 10.45
C GLY A 67 4.65 1.56 9.87
N HIS A 68 4.52 1.65 8.54
CA HIS A 68 3.26 1.73 7.81
C HIS A 68 2.93 0.38 7.14
N GLU A 69 1.70 0.23 6.68
CA GLU A 69 1.31 -0.90 5.84
C GLU A 69 1.67 -0.62 4.38
N VAL A 70 2.26 -1.61 3.71
CA VAL A 70 2.44 -1.58 2.25
C VAL A 70 1.56 -2.66 1.64
N ALA A 71 0.78 -2.31 0.62
CA ALA A 71 -0.18 -3.18 -0.02
C ALA A 71 0.00 -3.21 -1.55
N VAL A 72 -0.57 -4.24 -2.16
CA VAL A 72 -0.55 -4.43 -3.61
C VAL A 72 -1.42 -3.39 -4.33
N HIS A 73 -0.93 -2.88 -5.45
CA HIS A 73 -1.67 -1.97 -6.33
C HIS A 73 -1.43 -2.27 -7.82
N THR A 74 -1.25 -3.53 -8.15
CA THR A 74 -0.85 -4.04 -9.46
C THR A 74 0.59 -3.68 -9.86
N CYS A 75 1.14 -4.36 -10.86
CA CYS A 75 2.49 -4.04 -11.36
C CYS A 75 2.49 -2.73 -12.15
N THR A 76 1.60 -2.62 -13.15
CA THR A 76 1.64 -1.58 -14.17
C THR A 76 0.44 -0.63 -14.18
N HIS A 77 -0.45 -0.76 -13.19
CA HIS A 77 -1.68 0.04 -13.05
C HIS A 77 -2.62 -0.03 -14.27
N PRO A 78 -2.93 -1.22 -14.80
CA PRO A 78 -3.83 -1.34 -15.95
C PRO A 78 -5.29 -1.11 -15.54
N THR A 79 -6.17 -0.91 -16.51
CA THR A 79 -7.61 -1.01 -16.30
C THR A 79 -7.97 -2.48 -16.12
N ILE A 80 -7.90 -2.98 -14.88
CA ILE A 80 -7.95 -4.41 -14.55
C ILE A 80 -9.19 -5.13 -15.14
N ALA A 81 -10.32 -4.45 -15.18
CA ALA A 81 -11.56 -5.00 -15.75
C ALA A 81 -11.52 -5.24 -17.28
N ARG A 82 -10.46 -4.77 -17.95
CA ARG A 82 -10.24 -4.96 -19.40
C ARG A 82 -9.10 -5.95 -19.69
N CYS A 83 -8.42 -6.42 -18.67
CA CYS A 83 -7.33 -7.37 -18.83
C CYS A 83 -7.84 -8.80 -18.96
N PRO A 84 -7.17 -9.67 -19.74
CA PRO A 84 -7.41 -11.11 -19.69
C PRO A 84 -7.12 -11.70 -18.29
N ASP A 85 -7.76 -12.81 -17.94
CA ASP A 85 -7.64 -13.42 -16.60
C ASP A 85 -6.20 -13.72 -16.19
N ASN A 86 -5.36 -14.19 -17.12
CA ASN A 86 -3.95 -14.46 -16.86
C ASN A 86 -3.15 -13.20 -16.57
N GLU A 87 -3.50 -12.08 -17.18
CA GLU A 87 -2.86 -10.78 -16.91
C GLU A 87 -3.29 -10.24 -15.55
N ILE A 88 -4.57 -10.38 -15.19
CA ILE A 88 -5.08 -10.01 -13.85
C ILE A 88 -4.30 -10.76 -12.75
N VAL A 89 -4.14 -12.07 -12.93
CA VAL A 89 -3.38 -12.91 -11.99
C VAL A 89 -1.92 -12.43 -11.89
N TYR A 90 -1.28 -12.17 -13.03
CA TYR A 90 0.09 -11.65 -13.08
C TYR A 90 0.23 -10.30 -12.37
N GLU A 91 -0.62 -9.35 -12.71
CA GLU A 91 -0.60 -8.00 -12.15
C GLU A 91 -0.71 -7.98 -10.62
N ILE A 92 -1.48 -8.90 -10.06
CA ILE A 92 -1.69 -8.95 -8.60
C ILE A 92 -0.61 -9.80 -7.91
N LEU A 93 -0.38 -11.03 -8.37
CA LEU A 93 0.55 -11.94 -7.68
C LEU A 93 2.00 -11.52 -7.85
N ASN A 94 2.39 -11.08 -9.04
CA ASN A 94 3.74 -10.60 -9.26
C ASN A 94 4.03 -9.31 -8.49
N ASN A 95 3.06 -8.40 -8.41
CA ASN A 95 3.17 -7.21 -7.57
C ASN A 95 3.42 -7.60 -6.11
N ARG A 96 2.66 -8.55 -5.56
CA ARG A 96 2.84 -9.04 -4.20
C ARG A 96 4.24 -9.64 -3.99
N MET A 97 4.68 -10.52 -4.88
CA MET A 97 5.99 -11.17 -4.78
C MET A 97 7.15 -10.16 -4.79
N GLU A 98 7.07 -9.16 -5.66
CA GLU A 98 8.07 -8.09 -5.73
C GLU A 98 8.05 -7.19 -4.48
N LEU A 99 6.87 -6.88 -3.93
CA LEU A 99 6.76 -6.15 -2.67
C LEU A 99 7.36 -6.94 -1.51
N GLU A 100 7.02 -8.22 -1.36
CA GLU A 100 7.59 -9.08 -0.31
C GLU A 100 9.13 -9.16 -0.41
N LYS A 101 9.67 -9.24 -1.63
CA LYS A 101 11.11 -9.24 -1.86
C LYS A 101 11.77 -7.90 -1.49
N THR A 102 11.12 -6.78 -1.78
CA THR A 102 11.66 -5.44 -1.55
C THR A 102 11.55 -5.03 -0.08
N MET A 103 10.43 -5.33 0.54
CA MET A 103 10.13 -4.92 1.92
C MET A 103 10.74 -5.87 2.97
N GLY A 104 10.94 -7.11 2.65
CA GLY A 104 11.53 -8.13 3.54
C GLY A 104 10.49 -8.95 4.25
#